data_089ba72969386cffc015c933a67d2e27
#
_entry.id   089ba72969386cffc015c933a67d2e27
#
_cell.length_a   1.000
_cell.length_b   1.000
_cell.length_c   1.000
_cell.angle_alpha   90.00
_cell.angle_beta   90.00
_cell.angle_gamma   90.00
#
_symmetry.space_group_name_H-M   'P 1'
#
loop_
_entity.id
_entity.type
_entity.pdbx_description
1 polymer ?
#
loop_
_entity_poly.entity_id
_entity_poly.type
_entity_poly.pdbx_seq_one_letter_code
_entity_poly.pdbx_strand_id
1 'polypeptide(L)' 'MKALDYEGRRNISGERVRQKRTERKITQVELAARVQCEGVTLEQDAISRIESGQRMVQDYELRALSEVLGASMDWLAGKE' A
#
# COMPACT_ATOMS: atom_id res chain seq x y z
N MET A 1 21.24 -12.30 4.98
CA MET A 1 20.12 -12.44 5.89
C MET A 1 18.82 -11.90 5.29
N LYS A 2 17.74 -12.61 5.46
CA LYS A 2 16.46 -12.28 4.81
C LYS A 2 15.42 -11.77 5.81
N ALA A 3 15.87 -11.03 6.81
CA ALA A 3 14.99 -10.60 7.90
C ALA A 3 13.81 -9.74 7.42
N LEU A 4 13.97 -9.05 6.28
CA LEU A 4 12.92 -8.18 5.74
C LEU A 4 12.04 -8.87 4.69
N ASP A 5 12.32 -10.15 4.39
CA ASP A 5 11.53 -10.90 3.42
C ASP A 5 10.45 -11.71 4.14
N TYR A 6 9.27 -11.69 3.57
CA TYR A 6 8.19 -12.56 4.00
C TYR A 6 7.65 -13.24 2.74
N GLU A 7 7.92 -14.53 2.61
CA GLU A 7 7.50 -15.32 1.44
C GLU A 7 7.93 -14.65 0.13
N GLY A 8 9.16 -14.14 0.10
CA GLY A 8 9.72 -13.51 -1.09
C GLY A 8 9.32 -12.06 -1.30
N ARG A 9 8.61 -11.48 -0.33
CA ARG A 9 8.13 -10.09 -0.45
C ARG A 9 8.51 -9.32 0.79
N ARG A 10 8.52 -8.01 0.68
CA ARG A 10 8.80 -7.11 1.81
C ARG A 10 7.56 -6.51 2.42
N ASN A 11 6.39 -6.86 1.91
CA ASN A 11 5.12 -6.50 2.53
C ASN A 11 4.08 -7.55 2.12
N ILE A 12 3.00 -7.61 2.88
CA ILE A 12 1.91 -8.55 2.60
C ILE A 12 0.67 -7.84 2.09
N SER A 13 0.71 -6.50 1.99
CA SER A 13 -0.47 -5.71 1.65
C SER A 13 -0.49 -5.25 0.19
N GLY A 14 0.64 -5.35 -0.52
CA GLY A 14 0.78 -4.71 -1.83
C GLY A 14 -0.24 -5.14 -2.85
N GLU A 15 -0.52 -6.45 -2.93
CA GLU A 15 -1.50 -6.96 -3.90
C GLU A 15 -2.89 -6.42 -3.59
N ARG A 16 -3.24 -6.32 -2.32
CA ARG A 16 -4.54 -5.79 -1.92
C ARG A 16 -4.64 -4.29 -2.12
N VAL A 17 -3.54 -3.58 -1.92
CA VAL A 17 -3.48 -2.15 -2.26
C VAL A 17 -3.79 -1.98 -3.74
N ARG A 18 -3.11 -2.74 -4.60
CA ARG A 18 -3.34 -2.66 -6.04
C ARG A 18 -4.77 -3.02 -6.40
N GLN A 19 -5.28 -4.10 -5.82
CA GLN A 19 -6.63 -4.56 -6.09
C GLN A 19 -7.65 -3.46 -5.77
N LYS A 20 -7.54 -2.89 -4.58
CA LYS A 20 -8.50 -1.87 -4.16
C LYS A 20 -8.36 -0.60 -4.99
N ARG A 21 -7.11 -0.24 -5.32
CA ARG A 21 -6.86 0.94 -6.15
C ARG A 21 -7.52 0.78 -7.53
N THR A 22 -7.35 -0.39 -8.16
CA THR A 22 -7.92 -0.61 -9.48
C THR A 22 -9.44 -0.71 -9.43
N GLU A 23 -9.99 -1.28 -8.36
CA GLU A 23 -11.43 -1.30 -8.16
C GLU A 23 -12.00 0.12 -8.09
N ARG A 24 -11.25 1.03 -7.49
CA ARG A 24 -11.65 2.43 -7.35
C ARG A 24 -11.31 3.24 -8.59
N LYS A 25 -10.65 2.63 -9.58
CA LYS A 25 -10.32 3.25 -10.86
C LYS A 25 -9.45 4.49 -10.70
N ILE A 26 -8.51 4.44 -9.76
CA ILE A 26 -7.54 5.53 -9.57
C ILE A 26 -6.16 5.02 -9.97
N THR A 27 -5.34 5.93 -10.49
CA THR A 27 -3.97 5.62 -10.89
C THR A 27 -3.05 5.63 -9.68
N GLN A 28 -1.83 5.11 -9.86
CA GLN A 28 -0.82 5.19 -8.80
C GLN A 28 -0.50 6.64 -8.48
N VAL A 29 -0.47 7.51 -9.48
CA VAL A 29 -0.21 8.94 -9.27
C VAL A 29 -1.33 9.57 -8.44
N GLU A 30 -2.57 9.22 -8.74
CA GLU A 30 -3.70 9.74 -7.97
C GLU A 30 -3.67 9.23 -6.53
N LEU A 31 -3.33 7.95 -6.35
CA LEU A 31 -3.21 7.40 -5.00
C LEU A 31 -2.14 8.15 -4.22
N ALA A 32 -0.98 8.39 -4.84
CA ALA A 32 0.09 9.14 -4.19
C ALA A 32 -0.38 10.51 -3.73
N ALA A 33 -1.11 11.23 -4.58
CA ALA A 33 -1.62 12.55 -4.25
C ALA A 33 -2.60 12.50 -3.08
N ARG A 34 -3.48 11.51 -3.07
CA ARG A 34 -4.48 11.39 -2.00
C ARG A 34 -3.85 10.99 -0.67
N VAL A 35 -2.85 10.11 -0.72
CA VAL A 35 -2.13 9.71 0.49
C VAL A 35 -1.39 10.91 1.08
N GLN A 36 -0.86 11.78 0.23
CA GLN A 36 -0.20 12.99 0.71
C GLN A 36 -1.17 13.89 1.48
N CYS A 37 -2.43 13.92 1.09
CA CYS A 37 -3.44 14.68 1.81
C CYS A 37 -3.69 14.11 3.21
N GLU A 38 -3.32 12.87 3.45
CA GLU A 38 -3.37 12.23 4.77
C GLU A 38 -2.12 12.50 5.60
N GLY A 39 -1.21 13.33 5.09
CA GLY A 39 0.00 13.69 5.81
C GLY A 39 1.14 12.70 5.64
N VAL A 40 1.05 11.80 4.68
CA VAL A 40 2.07 10.77 4.45
C VAL A 40 2.58 10.88 3.02
N THR A 41 3.90 10.92 2.85
CA THR A 41 4.49 11.02 1.52
C THR A 41 4.82 9.63 0.98
N LEU A 42 4.05 9.21 -0.02
CA LEU A 42 4.33 8.02 -0.81
C LEU A 42 4.22 8.44 -2.26
N GLU A 43 5.37 8.61 -2.93
CA GLU A 43 5.34 8.99 -4.32
C GLU A 43 4.98 7.81 -5.20
N GLN A 44 4.70 8.07 -6.46
CA GLN A 44 4.24 7.04 -7.39
C GLN A 44 5.19 5.85 -7.43
N ASP A 45 6.50 6.10 -7.41
CA ASP A 45 7.48 5.04 -7.42
C ASP A 45 7.38 4.16 -6.17
N ALA A 46 7.17 4.78 -5.01
CA ALA A 46 7.00 4.03 -3.77
C ALA A 46 5.75 3.16 -3.82
N ILE A 47 4.66 3.70 -4.34
CA ILE A 47 3.42 2.93 -4.47
C ILE A 47 3.62 1.75 -5.41
N SER A 48 4.31 1.97 -6.52
CA SER A 48 4.61 0.89 -7.47
C SER A 48 5.37 -0.24 -6.77
N ARG A 49 6.37 0.10 -5.96
CA ARG A 49 7.16 -0.91 -5.26
C ARG A 49 6.37 -1.60 -4.14
N ILE A 50 5.47 -0.88 -3.52
CA ILE A 50 4.57 -1.49 -2.53
C ILE A 50 3.70 -2.53 -3.22
N GLU A 51 3.09 -2.17 -4.34
CA GLU A 51 2.18 -3.07 -5.05
C GLU A 51 2.88 -4.31 -5.57
N SER A 52 4.16 -4.20 -5.91
CA SER A 52 4.94 -5.34 -6.38
C SER A 52 5.60 -6.14 -5.25
N GLY A 53 5.45 -5.70 -4.01
CA GLY A 53 6.01 -6.38 -2.86
C GLY A 53 7.49 -6.09 -2.62
N GLN A 54 8.05 -5.11 -3.30
CA GLN A 54 9.49 -4.84 -3.22
C GLN A 54 9.87 -3.86 -2.12
N ARG A 55 8.90 -3.21 -1.48
CA ARG A 55 9.16 -2.18 -0.48
C ARG A 55 8.35 -2.47 0.78
N MET A 56 8.96 -2.24 1.93
CA MET A 56 8.24 -2.33 3.20
C MET A 56 7.18 -1.25 3.29
N VAL A 57 6.13 -1.53 4.03
CA VAL A 57 5.07 -0.57 4.31
C VAL A 57 5.09 -0.29 5.81
N GLN A 58 5.31 0.97 6.17
CA GLN A 58 5.28 1.37 7.57
C GLN A 58 3.82 1.39 8.05
N ASP A 59 3.62 1.24 9.35
CA ASP A 59 2.26 1.17 9.89
C ASP A 59 1.45 2.42 9.58
N TYR A 60 2.06 3.61 9.67
CA TYR A 60 1.35 4.85 9.36
C TYR A 60 1.06 4.98 7.87
N GLU A 61 1.89 4.36 7.01
CA GLU A 61 1.64 4.33 5.58
C GLU A 61 0.43 3.43 5.28
N LEU A 62 0.37 2.28 5.95
CA LEU A 62 -0.76 1.38 5.78
C LEU A 62 -2.06 2.04 6.22
N ARG A 63 -2.01 2.81 7.31
CA ARG A 63 -3.19 3.53 7.79
C ARG A 63 -3.66 4.55 6.77
N ALA A 64 -2.73 5.31 6.17
CA ALA A 64 -3.08 6.30 5.16
C ALA A 64 -3.68 5.62 3.92
N LEU A 65 -3.10 4.51 3.49
CA LEU A 65 -3.63 3.75 2.35
C LEU A 65 -5.04 3.24 2.66
N SER A 66 -5.26 2.76 3.87
CA SER A 66 -6.57 2.31 4.32
C SER A 66 -7.61 3.43 4.20
N GLU A 67 -7.27 4.61 4.70
CA GLU A 67 -8.18 5.76 4.64
C GLU A 67 -8.52 6.14 3.21
N VAL A 68 -7.52 6.24 2.35
CA VAL A 68 -7.74 6.67 0.97
C VAL A 68 -8.51 5.62 0.18
N LEU A 69 -8.20 4.35 0.39
CA LEU A 69 -8.79 3.28 -0.40
C LEU A 69 -10.13 2.81 0.15
N GLY A 70 -10.51 3.25 1.36
CA GLY A 70 -11.75 2.82 1.97
C GLY A 70 -11.77 1.34 2.30
N ALA A 71 -10.62 0.79 2.66
CA ALA A 71 -10.46 -0.62 3.04
C ALA A 71 -9.84 -0.65 4.43
N SER A 72 -10.23 -1.62 5.25
CA SER A 72 -9.67 -1.72 6.59
C SER A 72 -8.21 -2.13 6.54
N MET A 73 -7.44 -1.75 7.56
CA MET A 73 -6.07 -2.19 7.67
C MET A 73 -6.00 -3.72 7.78
N ASP A 74 -6.97 -4.33 8.47
CA ASP A 74 -7.04 -5.79 8.57
C ASP A 74 -7.18 -6.43 7.19
N TRP A 75 -8.04 -5.89 6.35
CA TRP A 75 -8.23 -6.43 5.02
C TRP A 75 -6.95 -6.27 4.18
N LEU A 76 -6.32 -5.10 4.27
CA LEU A 76 -5.09 -4.87 3.54
C LEU A 76 -3.97 -5.80 4.01
N ALA A 77 -3.97 -6.15 5.28
CA ALA A 77 -2.98 -7.08 5.83
C ALA A 77 -3.36 -8.55 5.66
N GLY A 78 -4.49 -8.83 5.01
CA GLY A 78 -4.87 -10.20 4.71
C GLY A 78 -5.61 -10.92 5.82
N LYS A 79 -6.13 -10.20 6.81
CA LYS A 79 -6.83 -10.83 7.92
C LYS A 79 -8.33 -11.01 7.68
N GLU A 80 -8.87 -10.32 6.69
CA GLU A 80 -10.29 -10.42 6.36
C GLU A 80 -10.51 -11.02 5.00
#